data_8f1404d2bc9d3c1b90372b46d4087472
#
_entry.id   8f1404d2bc9d3c1b90372b46d4087472
#
_cell.length_a   1.000
_cell.length_b   1.000
_cell.length_c   1.000
_cell.angle_alpha   90.00
_cell.angle_beta   90.00
_cell.angle_gamma   90.00
#
_symmetry.space_group_name_H-M   'P 1'
#
loop_
_entity.id
_entity.type
_entity.pdbx_description
1 polymer ?
#
loop_
_entity_poly.entity_id
_entity_poly.type
_entity_poly.pdbx_seq_one_letter_code
_entity_poly.pdbx_strand_id
1 'polypeptide(L)'
;MTVFMFGAVLLIAVVAGCGSDQEGSAIAASSTPTTASESPTTPATAEDSGEISEIDAEVGDCVTLGGTMLDAEIDTATCGTTDSHYVIVAKVAQEADCATDIDQTYYEELGGTTTGVLCLDVDWVEGKCFEMGTGSDSTVQVPCTDPAGEKVLAVLTGTVDENECPEGTETYYTYDERQKVVCTAPAA
;
A
#
# COMPACT_ATOMS: atom_id res chain seq x y z
N MET A 1 4.38 -2.42 -51.87
CA MET A 1 3.33 -2.25 -52.90
C MET A 1 2.23 -3.22 -52.56
N THR A 2 1.19 -2.75 -51.89
CA THR A 2 -0.23 -3.06 -52.04
C THR A 2 -0.96 -2.40 -50.86
N VAL A 3 -1.68 -1.35 -51.25
CA VAL A 3 -2.61 -0.57 -50.40
C VAL A 3 -3.96 -1.30 -50.41
N PHE A 4 -4.61 -1.43 -49.25
CA PHE A 4 -6.07 -1.59 -49.20
C PHE A 4 -6.67 -0.64 -48.15
N MET A 5 -7.38 0.34 -48.67
CA MET A 5 -8.40 1.17 -48.04
C MET A 5 -9.74 0.44 -47.98
N PHE A 6 -10.59 0.85 -47.08
CA PHE A 6 -12.07 0.82 -46.93
C PHE A 6 -12.43 0.40 -45.51
N GLY A 7 -13.31 1.02 -44.75
CA GLY A 7 -14.32 2.04 -45.02
C GLY A 7 -15.07 2.30 -43.72
N ALA A 8 -15.53 3.51 -43.57
CA ALA A 8 -16.33 4.02 -42.47
C ALA A 8 -17.74 3.42 -42.42
N VAL A 9 -18.25 3.15 -41.21
CA VAL A 9 -19.69 3.16 -40.96
C VAL A 9 -19.95 3.87 -39.63
N LEU A 10 -20.61 5.01 -39.77
CA LEU A 10 -21.18 5.86 -38.73
C LEU A 10 -22.57 5.32 -38.41
N LEU A 11 -22.87 5.05 -37.13
CA LEU A 11 -24.24 4.84 -36.66
C LEU A 11 -24.49 5.66 -35.40
N ILE A 12 -25.24 6.73 -35.61
CA ILE A 12 -25.83 7.61 -34.61
C ILE A 12 -27.15 6.96 -34.17
N ALA A 13 -27.31 6.72 -32.86
CA ALA A 13 -28.62 6.46 -32.29
C ALA A 13 -28.86 7.48 -31.18
N VAL A 14 -29.75 8.42 -31.46
CA VAL A 14 -30.37 9.37 -30.55
C VAL A 14 -31.56 8.67 -29.91
N VAL A 15 -31.61 8.64 -28.56
CA VAL A 15 -32.86 8.34 -27.84
C VAL A 15 -33.09 9.47 -26.84
N ALA A 16 -34.10 10.27 -27.17
CA ALA A 16 -34.76 11.22 -26.28
C ALA A 16 -35.83 10.47 -25.49
N GLY A 17 -35.97 10.77 -24.20
CA GLY A 17 -37.02 10.22 -23.33
C GLY A 17 -37.15 10.98 -22.04
N CYS A 18 -37.98 11.98 -22.08
CA CYS A 18 -39.05 12.44 -21.17
C CYS A 18 -38.79 12.56 -19.68
N GLY A 19 -39.05 13.78 -19.25
CA GLY A 19 -39.14 14.24 -17.87
C GLY A 19 -40.34 13.66 -17.09
N SER A 20 -40.21 13.75 -15.80
CA SER A 20 -41.34 13.77 -14.88
C SER A 20 -41.03 14.78 -13.77
N ASP A 21 -41.72 15.89 -13.83
CA ASP A 21 -41.85 16.85 -12.76
C ASP A 21 -42.60 16.20 -11.59
N GLN A 22 -42.02 16.24 -10.41
CA GLN A 22 -42.74 15.93 -9.18
C GLN A 22 -42.52 17.10 -8.20
N GLU A 23 -43.49 18.00 -8.18
CA GLU A 23 -43.64 19.01 -7.15
C GLU A 23 -43.96 18.33 -5.81
N GLY A 24 -43.07 18.41 -4.88
CA GLY A 24 -43.22 17.95 -3.50
C GLY A 24 -43.02 19.10 -2.51
N SER A 25 -44.10 19.47 -1.86
CA SER A 25 -44.31 20.53 -0.90
C SER A 25 -43.25 20.60 0.20
N ALA A 26 -42.71 21.80 0.45
CA ALA A 26 -41.84 22.11 1.57
C ALA A 26 -42.60 22.08 2.90
N ILE A 27 -42.17 21.24 3.83
CA ILE A 27 -42.54 21.35 5.25
C ILE A 27 -41.26 21.77 5.98
N ALA A 28 -41.30 22.96 6.57
CA ALA A 28 -40.25 23.45 7.43
C ALA A 28 -40.26 22.66 8.74
N ALA A 29 -39.23 21.86 8.96
CA ALA A 29 -38.94 21.28 10.26
C ALA A 29 -37.70 21.97 10.85
N SER A 30 -37.91 22.50 12.06
CA SER A 30 -36.93 23.18 12.89
C SER A 30 -35.72 22.29 13.13
N SER A 31 -34.57 22.68 12.62
CA SER A 31 -33.32 21.95 12.81
C SER A 31 -32.60 22.43 14.07
N THR A 32 -32.56 21.58 15.06
CA THR A 32 -31.57 21.61 16.14
C THR A 32 -30.21 21.30 15.53
N PRO A 33 -29.12 22.02 15.82
CA PRO A 33 -27.80 21.64 15.33
C PRO A 33 -27.31 20.41 16.10
N THR A 34 -27.45 19.24 15.49
CA THR A 34 -26.71 18.06 15.92
C THR A 34 -25.27 18.24 15.41
N THR A 35 -24.35 18.41 16.34
CA THR A 35 -22.91 18.31 16.10
C THR A 35 -22.65 16.95 15.47
N ALA A 36 -22.43 16.93 14.18
CA ALA A 36 -21.89 15.77 13.50
C ALA A 36 -20.46 15.58 14.02
N SER A 37 -20.28 14.58 14.86
CA SER A 37 -18.97 14.01 15.16
C SER A 37 -18.51 13.39 13.84
N GLU A 38 -17.57 14.04 13.17
CA GLU A 38 -16.83 13.41 12.08
C GLU A 38 -16.10 12.23 12.70
N SER A 39 -16.61 11.03 12.46
CA SER A 39 -15.85 9.82 12.66
C SER A 39 -14.60 9.93 11.78
N PRO A 40 -13.41 9.67 12.32
CA PRO A 40 -12.24 9.56 11.50
C PRO A 40 -12.53 8.50 10.43
N THR A 41 -12.32 8.84 9.16
CA THR A 41 -12.32 7.89 8.06
C THR A 41 -11.31 6.82 8.41
N THR A 42 -11.80 5.65 8.75
CA THR A 42 -10.96 4.46 8.96
C THR A 42 -10.20 4.25 7.64
N PRO A 43 -8.87 4.10 7.67
CA PRO A 43 -8.12 3.66 6.50
C PRO A 43 -8.79 2.39 5.95
N ALA A 44 -8.74 2.23 4.62
CA ALA A 44 -9.30 1.07 3.93
C ALA A 44 -9.02 -0.19 4.76
N THR A 45 -10.09 -0.91 5.11
CA THR A 45 -10.02 -2.11 5.94
C THR A 45 -9.03 -3.06 5.27
N ALA A 46 -7.92 -3.35 5.94
CA ALA A 46 -6.96 -4.34 5.49
C ALA A 46 -7.72 -5.65 5.25
N GLU A 47 -7.66 -6.15 4.03
CA GLU A 47 -8.37 -7.36 3.64
C GLU A 47 -7.66 -8.56 4.29
N ASP A 48 -8.38 -9.35 5.07
CA ASP A 48 -7.90 -10.60 5.66
C ASP A 48 -8.71 -11.75 5.04
N SER A 49 -8.27 -12.22 3.88
CA SER A 49 -8.97 -13.25 3.09
C SER A 49 -8.07 -14.42 2.66
N GLY A 50 -6.75 -14.34 2.87
CA GLY A 50 -5.79 -15.40 2.55
C GLY A 50 -5.45 -16.28 3.76
N GLU A 51 -5.15 -17.55 3.53
CA GLU A 51 -4.67 -18.47 4.57
C GLU A 51 -3.15 -18.63 4.45
N ILE A 52 -2.43 -18.13 5.45
CA ILE A 52 -1.01 -18.40 5.67
C ILE A 52 -0.91 -19.28 6.92
N SER A 53 -0.29 -20.44 6.79
CA SER A 53 -0.18 -21.44 7.86
C SER A 53 1.24 -21.56 8.42
N GLU A 54 2.24 -21.04 7.74
CA GLU A 54 3.63 -21.12 8.15
C GLU A 54 3.92 -20.28 9.38
N ILE A 55 3.26 -19.12 9.51
CA ILE A 55 3.34 -18.26 10.69
C ILE A 55 1.93 -17.89 11.18
N ASP A 56 1.82 -17.69 12.50
CA ASP A 56 0.63 -17.11 13.14
C ASP A 56 0.83 -15.59 13.23
N ALA A 57 0.57 -14.89 12.13
CA ALA A 57 0.75 -13.45 12.02
C ALA A 57 -0.51 -12.77 11.46
N GLU A 58 -0.79 -11.59 11.98
CA GLU A 58 -1.95 -10.76 11.61
C GLU A 58 -1.51 -9.48 10.89
N VAL A 59 -2.46 -8.78 10.29
CA VAL A 59 -2.22 -7.45 9.71
C VAL A 59 -1.77 -6.49 10.80
N GLY A 60 -0.63 -5.84 10.58
CA GLY A 60 0.06 -4.96 11.54
C GLY A 60 1.21 -5.63 12.26
N ASP A 61 1.35 -6.95 12.19
CA ASP A 61 2.52 -7.65 12.72
C ASP A 61 3.72 -7.45 11.80
N CYS A 62 4.91 -7.53 12.40
CA CYS A 62 6.16 -7.40 11.66
C CYS A 62 6.84 -8.75 11.47
N VAL A 63 7.55 -8.86 10.34
CA VAL A 63 8.19 -10.08 9.90
C VAL A 63 9.60 -9.85 9.37
N THR A 64 10.40 -10.90 9.44
CA THR A 64 11.67 -11.06 8.75
C THR A 64 11.46 -12.00 7.57
N LEU A 65 11.95 -11.62 6.39
CA LEU A 65 12.06 -12.52 5.25
C LEU A 65 13.50 -13.03 5.14
N GLY A 66 13.62 -14.33 4.88
CA GLY A 66 14.88 -15.02 4.72
C GLY A 66 14.82 -16.10 3.63
N GLY A 67 15.78 -17.03 3.67
CA GLY A 67 15.84 -18.13 2.71
C GLY A 67 16.32 -17.73 1.33
N THR A 68 15.74 -18.34 0.31
CA THR A 68 16.09 -18.12 -1.12
C THR A 68 14.82 -17.99 -1.95
N MET A 69 14.94 -17.55 -3.20
CA MET A 69 13.79 -17.48 -4.14
C MET A 69 13.06 -18.83 -4.36
N LEU A 70 13.69 -19.96 -4.05
CA LEU A 70 13.10 -21.30 -4.21
C LEU A 70 12.68 -21.92 -2.87
N ASP A 71 13.07 -21.32 -1.78
CA ASP A 71 12.82 -21.76 -0.41
C ASP A 71 12.83 -20.52 0.47
N ALA A 72 11.75 -19.75 0.37
CA ALA A 72 11.57 -18.52 1.12
C ALA A 72 11.16 -18.87 2.56
N GLU A 73 11.76 -18.19 3.52
CA GLU A 73 11.47 -18.33 4.94
C GLU A 73 10.87 -17.03 5.46
N ILE A 74 9.92 -17.15 6.38
CA ILE A 74 9.30 -16.02 7.06
C ILE A 74 9.21 -16.30 8.55
N ASP A 75 9.63 -15.33 9.36
CA ASP A 75 9.54 -15.38 10.82
C ASP A 75 8.88 -14.10 11.35
N THR A 76 8.16 -14.22 12.48
CA THR A 76 7.64 -13.04 13.18
C THR A 76 8.77 -12.24 13.83
N ALA A 77 8.67 -10.91 13.79
CA ALA A 77 9.64 -10.00 14.38
C ALA A 77 8.97 -8.94 15.26
N THR A 78 9.74 -8.34 16.16
CA THR A 78 9.25 -7.16 16.90
C THR A 78 9.43 -5.92 16.03
N CYS A 79 8.35 -5.22 15.71
CA CYS A 79 8.37 -4.01 14.88
C CYS A 79 9.39 -2.98 15.39
N GLY A 80 10.08 -2.32 14.47
CA GLY A 80 11.07 -1.29 14.73
C GLY A 80 12.43 -1.81 15.23
N THR A 81 12.64 -3.12 15.27
CA THR A 81 13.95 -3.72 15.62
C THR A 81 14.75 -4.05 14.35
N THR A 82 16.04 -4.34 14.49
CA THR A 82 16.89 -4.74 13.37
C THR A 82 16.50 -6.07 12.73
N ASP A 83 15.72 -6.88 13.44
CA ASP A 83 15.22 -8.15 12.94
C ASP A 83 13.89 -7.98 12.16
N SER A 84 13.25 -6.82 12.26
CA SER A 84 12.05 -6.49 11.51
C SER A 84 12.42 -5.91 10.16
N HIS A 85 12.05 -6.59 9.10
CA HIS A 85 12.22 -6.11 7.73
C HIS A 85 10.94 -5.45 7.21
N TYR A 86 9.80 -6.09 7.45
CA TYR A 86 8.52 -5.67 6.88
C TYR A 86 7.40 -5.70 7.91
N VAL A 87 6.36 -4.92 7.65
CA VAL A 87 5.06 -4.97 8.33
C VAL A 87 4.01 -5.54 7.38
N ILE A 88 3.14 -6.43 7.87
CA ILE A 88 2.03 -6.98 7.10
C ILE A 88 0.96 -5.92 6.97
N VAL A 89 0.67 -5.48 5.74
CA VAL A 89 -0.36 -4.46 5.47
C VAL A 89 -1.67 -5.05 4.97
N ALA A 90 -1.64 -6.26 4.40
CA ALA A 90 -2.84 -7.04 4.09
C ALA A 90 -2.52 -8.55 4.01
N LYS A 91 -3.55 -9.38 4.18
CA LYS A 91 -3.54 -10.83 3.90
C LYS A 91 -4.61 -11.09 2.86
N VAL A 92 -4.23 -11.59 1.71
CA VAL A 92 -5.14 -11.75 0.57
C VAL A 92 -5.04 -13.15 -0.04
N ALA A 93 -6.02 -13.54 -0.85
CA ALA A 93 -6.02 -14.84 -1.49
C ALA A 93 -5.06 -14.91 -2.69
N GLN A 94 -4.80 -13.79 -3.36
CA GLN A 94 -3.96 -13.70 -4.55
C GLN A 94 -3.14 -12.41 -4.54
N GLU A 95 -1.95 -12.43 -5.10
CA GLU A 95 -1.06 -11.28 -5.19
C GLU A 95 -1.70 -10.06 -5.88
N ALA A 96 -2.57 -10.30 -6.87
CA ALA A 96 -3.30 -9.24 -7.58
C ALA A 96 -4.29 -8.46 -6.69
N ASP A 97 -4.57 -8.95 -5.48
CA ASP A 97 -5.45 -8.30 -4.51
C ASP A 97 -4.64 -7.39 -3.54
N CYS A 98 -3.31 -7.45 -3.56
CA CYS A 98 -2.47 -6.49 -2.86
C CYS A 98 -2.56 -5.10 -3.51
N ALA A 99 -2.38 -4.05 -2.71
CA ALA A 99 -2.17 -2.70 -3.26
C ALA A 99 -0.97 -2.69 -4.21
N THR A 100 -1.05 -1.90 -5.28
CA THR A 100 -0.02 -1.90 -6.34
C THR A 100 1.30 -1.25 -5.91
N ASP A 101 1.30 -0.58 -4.77
CA ASP A 101 2.41 0.18 -4.20
C ASP A 101 3.01 -0.47 -2.94
N ILE A 102 2.83 -1.79 -2.74
CA ILE A 102 3.52 -2.54 -1.68
C ILE A 102 5.00 -2.72 -2.01
N ASP A 103 5.80 -2.95 -0.98
CA ASP A 103 7.25 -3.13 -1.15
C ASP A 103 7.62 -4.59 -1.47
N GLN A 104 6.88 -5.57 -0.93
CA GLN A 104 7.17 -7.00 -1.10
C GLN A 104 5.91 -7.86 -0.93
N THR A 105 5.95 -9.09 -1.46
CA THR A 105 4.95 -10.13 -1.18
C THR A 105 5.63 -11.37 -0.62
N TYR A 106 4.93 -12.06 0.26
CA TYR A 106 5.20 -13.44 0.62
C TYR A 106 3.97 -14.28 0.31
N TYR A 107 4.13 -15.42 -0.34
CA TYR A 107 3.01 -16.31 -0.66
C TYR A 107 3.31 -17.74 -0.22
N GLU A 108 2.26 -18.43 0.21
CA GLU A 108 2.31 -19.84 0.56
C GLU A 108 1.61 -20.68 -0.51
N GLU A 109 2.24 -21.77 -0.91
CA GLU A 109 1.68 -22.71 -1.89
C GLU A 109 1.50 -24.11 -1.30
N LEU A 110 0.35 -24.70 -1.52
CA LEU A 110 0.08 -26.09 -1.21
C LEU A 110 -0.26 -26.86 -2.48
N GLY A 111 0.61 -27.81 -2.84
CA GLY A 111 0.39 -28.63 -4.03
C GLY A 111 0.38 -27.85 -5.36
N GLY A 112 1.07 -26.73 -5.44
CA GLY A 112 1.13 -25.85 -6.61
C GLY A 112 -0.07 -24.91 -6.76
N THR A 113 -0.80 -24.70 -5.65
CA THR A 113 -1.88 -23.72 -5.57
C THR A 113 -1.57 -22.75 -4.43
N THR A 114 -1.58 -21.45 -4.71
CA THR A 114 -1.43 -20.42 -3.69
C THR A 114 -2.60 -20.49 -2.72
N THR A 115 -2.30 -20.57 -1.42
CA THR A 115 -3.28 -20.59 -0.34
C THR A 115 -3.50 -19.23 0.27
N GLY A 116 -2.49 -18.38 0.25
CA GLY A 116 -2.55 -17.01 0.72
C GLY A 116 -1.32 -16.21 0.34
N VAL A 117 -1.45 -14.89 0.44
CA VAL A 117 -0.41 -13.91 0.16
C VAL A 117 -0.40 -12.87 1.27
N LEU A 118 0.78 -12.54 1.78
CA LEU A 118 1.02 -11.38 2.62
C LEU A 118 1.50 -10.22 1.74
N CYS A 119 0.81 -9.10 1.85
CA CYS A 119 1.25 -7.84 1.25
C CYS A 119 2.07 -7.10 2.30
N LEU A 120 3.29 -6.74 1.98
CA LEU A 120 4.31 -6.31 2.92
C LEU A 120 4.84 -4.92 2.57
N ASP A 121 4.95 -4.07 3.58
CA ASP A 121 5.69 -2.81 3.51
C ASP A 121 6.96 -2.90 4.34
N VAL A 122 8.00 -2.19 3.93
CA VAL A 122 9.16 -1.98 4.80
C VAL A 122 8.71 -1.40 6.14
N ASP A 123 9.24 -1.94 7.23
CA ASP A 123 8.97 -1.46 8.61
C ASP A 123 9.71 -0.14 8.87
N TRP A 124 9.24 0.93 8.21
CA TRP A 124 9.85 2.26 8.28
C TRP A 124 9.74 2.87 9.66
N VAL A 125 10.87 3.18 10.28
CA VAL A 125 10.95 3.81 11.59
C VAL A 125 11.71 5.12 11.53
N GLU A 126 11.08 6.22 11.92
CA GLU A 126 11.70 7.55 11.97
C GLU A 126 12.98 7.54 12.83
N GLY A 127 14.03 8.15 12.30
CA GLY A 127 15.33 8.24 12.92
C GLY A 127 16.22 6.99 12.78
N LYS A 128 15.70 5.90 12.23
CA LYS A 128 16.46 4.70 11.87
C LYS A 128 17.02 4.79 10.46
N CYS A 129 17.99 3.94 10.17
CA CYS A 129 18.60 3.88 8.85
C CYS A 129 18.38 2.52 8.20
N PHE A 130 18.17 2.54 6.89
CA PHE A 130 17.87 1.35 6.10
C PHE A 130 18.80 1.28 4.90
N GLU A 131 19.32 0.10 4.62
CA GLU A 131 19.94 -0.21 3.34
C GLU A 131 18.85 -0.75 2.41
N MET A 132 18.70 -0.08 1.27
CA MET A 132 17.67 -0.43 0.30
C MET A 132 18.08 -1.69 -0.45
N GLY A 133 17.24 -2.71 -0.39
CA GLY A 133 17.40 -3.92 -1.17
C GLY A 133 17.31 -3.66 -2.67
N THR A 134 17.93 -4.51 -3.47
CA THR A 134 17.84 -4.46 -4.93
C THR A 134 17.33 -5.78 -5.49
N GLY A 135 16.31 -5.70 -6.33
CA GLY A 135 15.71 -6.90 -6.93
C GLY A 135 14.98 -7.76 -5.89
N SER A 136 15.50 -8.96 -5.61
CA SER A 136 14.96 -9.89 -4.60
C SER A 136 15.54 -9.69 -3.19
N ASP A 137 16.49 -8.77 -3.03
CA ASP A 137 17.10 -8.52 -1.74
C ASP A 137 16.16 -7.70 -0.86
N SER A 138 16.05 -8.07 0.40
CA SER A 138 15.23 -7.35 1.38
C SER A 138 15.84 -5.99 1.72
N THR A 139 14.98 -4.99 1.92
CA THR A 139 15.37 -3.74 2.59
C THR A 139 15.54 -4.05 4.08
N VAL A 140 16.67 -3.69 4.66
CA VAL A 140 17.02 -4.04 6.04
C VAL A 140 17.44 -2.82 6.84
N GLN A 141 17.12 -2.82 8.14
CA GLN A 141 17.59 -1.80 9.05
C GLN A 141 19.09 -1.97 9.31
N VAL A 142 19.86 -0.89 9.17
CA VAL A 142 21.31 -0.85 9.38
C VAL A 142 21.69 0.23 10.39
N PRO A 143 22.89 0.19 10.99
CA PRO A 143 23.40 1.31 11.79
C PRO A 143 23.52 2.58 10.93
N CYS A 144 23.14 3.74 11.47
CA CYS A 144 23.25 5.02 10.75
C CYS A 144 24.71 5.49 10.48
N THR A 145 25.68 4.67 10.78
CA THR A 145 27.10 4.84 10.39
C THR A 145 27.45 4.06 9.13
N ASP A 146 26.50 3.28 8.60
CA ASP A 146 26.67 2.57 7.36
C ASP A 146 26.54 3.55 6.18
N PRO A 147 27.57 3.63 5.30
CA PRO A 147 27.53 4.58 4.18
C PRO A 147 26.52 4.23 3.09
N ALA A 148 25.97 3.01 3.08
CA ALA A 148 24.89 2.60 2.18
C ALA A 148 23.50 2.88 2.78
N GLY A 149 23.44 3.27 4.05
CA GLY A 149 22.17 3.51 4.73
C GLY A 149 21.51 4.83 4.34
N GLU A 150 20.19 4.82 4.31
CA GLU A 150 19.33 6.00 4.24
C GLU A 150 18.60 6.17 5.57
N LYS A 151 18.70 7.36 6.15
CA LYS A 151 18.02 7.70 7.40
C LYS A 151 16.59 8.16 7.12
N VAL A 152 15.62 7.55 7.77
CA VAL A 152 14.22 8.01 7.73
C VAL A 152 14.08 9.28 8.56
N LEU A 153 13.66 10.36 7.91
CA LEU A 153 13.40 11.66 8.54
C LEU A 153 11.94 11.80 8.98
N ALA A 154 11.00 11.29 8.16
CA ALA A 154 9.58 11.29 8.47
C ALA A 154 8.85 10.19 7.68
N VAL A 155 7.74 9.70 8.25
CA VAL A 155 6.74 8.87 7.58
C VAL A 155 5.41 9.62 7.63
N LEU A 156 4.99 10.17 6.49
CA LEU A 156 3.78 10.97 6.36
C LEU A 156 2.64 10.09 5.85
N THR A 157 1.49 10.17 6.48
CA THR A 157 0.27 9.45 6.10
C THR A 157 -0.84 10.43 5.73
N GLY A 158 -1.70 10.04 4.76
CA GLY A 158 -2.78 10.90 4.26
C GLY A 158 -2.32 11.90 3.20
N THR A 159 -1.11 11.75 2.68
CA THR A 159 -0.55 12.59 1.60
C THR A 159 0.35 11.75 0.70
N VAL A 160 0.51 12.19 -0.54
CA VAL A 160 1.53 11.74 -1.50
C VAL A 160 2.42 12.91 -1.96
N ASP A 161 2.27 14.07 -1.32
CA ASP A 161 3.04 15.27 -1.68
C ASP A 161 4.42 15.24 -0.99
N GLU A 162 5.46 14.98 -1.77
CA GLU A 162 6.85 15.00 -1.31
C GLU A 162 7.31 16.38 -0.80
N ASN A 163 6.60 17.45 -1.16
CA ASN A 163 6.93 18.79 -0.65
C ASN A 163 6.56 18.96 0.84
N GLU A 164 5.79 18.05 1.41
CA GLU A 164 5.51 18.01 2.85
C GLU A 164 6.65 17.37 3.66
N CYS A 165 7.64 16.77 3.01
CA CYS A 165 8.82 16.25 3.66
C CYS A 165 9.62 17.36 4.37
N PRO A 166 10.25 17.03 5.54
CA PRO A 166 11.03 17.98 6.29
C PRO A 166 12.28 18.45 5.53
N GLU A 167 12.84 19.60 5.92
CA GLU A 167 14.11 20.08 5.38
C GLU A 167 15.23 19.04 5.59
N GLY A 168 16.05 18.85 4.58
CA GLY A 168 17.13 17.87 4.58
C GLY A 168 16.76 16.54 3.94
N THR A 169 15.53 16.38 3.47
CA THR A 169 15.14 15.23 2.65
C THR A 169 15.85 15.27 1.31
N GLU A 170 16.49 14.17 0.93
CA GLU A 170 17.16 14.00 -0.35
C GLU A 170 16.50 12.95 -1.23
N THR A 171 15.85 11.96 -0.62
CA THR A 171 15.09 10.91 -1.30
C THR A 171 13.73 10.74 -0.64
N TYR A 172 12.74 10.30 -1.41
CA TYR A 172 11.42 9.99 -0.88
C TYR A 172 10.83 8.78 -1.62
N TYR A 173 9.98 8.03 -0.90
CA TYR A 173 9.25 6.87 -1.41
C TYR A 173 7.76 7.15 -1.26
N THR A 174 7.01 7.13 -2.37
CA THR A 174 5.58 7.41 -2.39
C THR A 174 4.77 6.12 -2.54
N TYR A 175 3.70 6.04 -1.79
CA TYR A 175 2.71 4.97 -1.80
C TYR A 175 1.36 5.59 -2.17
N ASP A 176 1.13 5.73 -3.47
CA ASP A 176 0.03 6.53 -4.02
C ASP A 176 -1.34 5.98 -3.64
N GLU A 177 -1.50 4.66 -3.67
CA GLU A 177 -2.76 4.01 -3.35
C GLU A 177 -3.10 4.11 -1.86
N ARG A 178 -2.07 4.07 -1.01
CA ARG A 178 -2.20 4.12 0.45
C ARG A 178 -1.91 5.49 1.06
N GLN A 179 -1.73 6.51 0.22
CA GLN A 179 -1.53 7.90 0.63
C GLN A 179 -0.45 8.04 1.71
N LYS A 180 0.75 7.56 1.41
CA LYS A 180 1.90 7.59 2.33
C LYS A 180 3.15 8.09 1.60
N VAL A 181 3.98 8.88 2.29
CA VAL A 181 5.31 9.29 1.82
C VAL A 181 6.33 9.02 2.92
N VAL A 182 7.44 8.39 2.56
CA VAL A 182 8.60 8.20 3.43
C VAL A 182 9.72 9.12 2.96
N CYS A 183 10.16 10.00 3.83
CA CYS A 183 11.18 11.02 3.55
C CYS A 183 12.51 10.55 4.13
N THR A 184 13.56 10.49 3.31
CA THR A 184 14.87 9.99 3.72
C THR A 184 16.01 10.92 3.33
N ALA A 185 17.16 10.71 3.94
CA ALA A 185 18.43 11.32 3.58
C ALA A 185 19.56 10.30 3.78
N PRO A 186 20.70 10.43 3.10
CA PRO A 186 21.85 9.56 3.34
C PRO A 186 22.22 9.50 4.83
N ALA A 187 22.59 8.32 5.31
CA ALA A 187 23.15 8.15 6.64
C ALA A 187 24.49 8.91 6.72
N ALA A 188 24.72 9.62 7.82
CA ALA A 188 25.87 10.54 7.99
C ALA A 188 27.12 9.82 8.48
#